data_447ecd985995e38f72e068cfe23b6385
#
_entry.id   447ecd985995e38f72e068cfe23b6385
#
_cell.length_a   1.000
_cell.length_b   1.000
_cell.length_c   1.000
_cell.angle_alpha   90.00
_cell.angle_beta   90.00
_cell.angle_gamma   90.00
#
_symmetry.space_group_name_H-M   'P 1'
#
loop_
_entity.id
_entity.type
_entity.pdbx_description
1 polymer ?
#
loop_
_entity_poly.entity_id
_entity_poly.type
_entity_poly.pdbx_seq_one_letter_code
_entity_poly.pdbx_strand_id
1 'polypeptide(L)'
;PDGLISPQAAAVCPDMDIIVAGTVGREDAAVMACESEKELLSRYPAFFVEEAKCLFNDGSMGEAAALARKSGVIYVHDVREGGIFAGLWELAASAGTGIDIALKNIPIRQHTIEVCEFFRLNPYMLRSGGTLLMVSANGERAAAALCEAGIPAAVIGRTTGNNDKIIRYDDEVRYLEPPKEDELLQYYKCINGGDYA
;
A
#
# COMPACT_ATOMS: atom_id res chain seq x y z
N PRO A 1 -1.58 22.20 6.90
CA PRO A 1 -2.08 21.48 5.78
C PRO A 1 -3.21 20.62 6.27
N ASP A 2 -4.40 21.08 5.91
CA ASP A 2 -5.67 20.55 6.41
C ASP A 2 -5.94 19.22 5.71
N GLY A 3 -5.76 18.11 6.44
CA GLY A 3 -6.31 16.84 6.05
C GLY A 3 -7.82 16.98 5.94
N LEU A 4 -8.31 17.15 4.73
CA LEU A 4 -9.73 17.02 4.41
C LEU A 4 -10.12 15.61 4.83
N ILE A 5 -10.74 15.48 6.01
CA ILE A 5 -11.44 14.28 6.42
C ILE A 5 -12.44 14.01 5.29
N SER A 6 -12.15 13.00 4.48
CA SER A 6 -13.08 12.60 3.44
C SER A 6 -14.42 12.33 4.12
N PRO A 7 -15.55 12.90 3.64
CA PRO A 7 -16.87 12.62 4.21
C PRO A 7 -17.16 11.12 4.30
N GLN A 8 -16.45 10.33 3.53
CA GLN A 8 -16.50 8.88 3.50
C GLN A 8 -15.96 8.21 4.77
N ALA A 9 -14.97 8.80 5.45
CA ALA A 9 -14.41 8.23 6.68
C ALA A 9 -15.42 8.20 7.83
N ALA A 10 -16.35 9.16 7.88
CA ALA A 10 -17.41 9.19 8.88
C ALA A 10 -18.44 8.05 8.76
N ALA A 11 -18.48 7.35 7.63
CA ALA A 11 -19.36 6.20 7.40
C ALA A 11 -18.69 4.86 7.76
N VAL A 12 -17.39 4.86 8.07
CA VAL A 12 -16.66 3.66 8.45
C VAL A 12 -17.01 3.29 9.90
N CYS A 13 -17.50 2.06 10.08
CA CYS A 13 -17.88 1.50 11.36
C CYS A 13 -16.97 0.31 11.72
N PRO A 14 -16.95 -0.16 12.97
CA PRO A 14 -16.31 -1.42 13.33
C PRO A 14 -16.84 -2.61 12.51
N ASP A 15 -16.02 -3.65 12.39
CA ASP A 15 -16.31 -4.92 11.69
C ASP A 15 -16.54 -4.79 10.17
N MET A 16 -16.01 -3.74 9.54
CA MET A 16 -15.98 -3.61 8.09
C MET A 16 -14.66 -4.15 7.51
N ASP A 17 -14.74 -4.73 6.31
CA ASP A 17 -13.58 -5.25 5.60
C ASP A 17 -12.73 -4.11 5.02
N ILE A 18 -11.42 -4.23 5.17
CA ILE A 18 -10.42 -3.35 4.57
C ILE A 18 -9.84 -4.07 3.35
N ILE A 19 -9.85 -3.41 2.20
CA ILE A 19 -9.48 -3.97 0.91
C ILE A 19 -8.34 -3.13 0.31
N VAL A 20 -7.39 -3.79 -0.34
CA VAL A 20 -6.42 -3.14 -1.24
C VAL A 20 -6.68 -3.59 -2.66
N ALA A 21 -6.76 -2.64 -3.59
CA ALA A 21 -6.77 -2.89 -5.03
C ALA A 21 -5.52 -2.29 -5.67
N GLY A 22 -4.87 -3.05 -6.52
CA GLY A 22 -3.51 -2.79 -7.01
C GLY A 22 -2.46 -3.50 -6.16
N THR A 23 -1.19 -3.13 -6.35
CA THR A 23 -0.07 -3.71 -5.61
C THR A 23 0.77 -2.63 -4.95
N VAL A 24 1.19 -2.86 -3.71
CA VAL A 24 1.90 -1.84 -2.90
C VAL A 24 3.38 -1.70 -3.30
N GLY A 25 3.96 -0.53 -3.03
CA GLY A 25 5.39 -0.22 -3.20
C GLY A 25 5.87 -0.12 -4.65
N ARG A 26 4.98 -0.27 -5.62
CA ARG A 26 5.35 -0.41 -7.04
C ARG A 26 5.93 0.84 -7.68
N GLU A 27 5.48 2.03 -7.25
CA GLU A 27 5.94 3.30 -7.83
C GLU A 27 7.40 3.53 -7.51
N ASP A 28 7.77 3.51 -6.25
CA ASP A 28 9.14 3.74 -5.83
C ASP A 28 10.07 2.57 -6.20
N ALA A 29 9.56 1.33 -6.23
CA ALA A 29 10.34 0.20 -6.73
C ALA A 29 10.68 0.36 -8.22
N ALA A 30 9.76 0.88 -9.04
CA ALA A 30 10.04 1.19 -10.44
C ALA A 30 11.05 2.34 -10.58
N VAL A 31 10.93 3.39 -9.77
CA VAL A 31 11.90 4.49 -9.73
C VAL A 31 13.29 3.97 -9.40
N MET A 32 13.42 3.18 -8.34
CA MET A 32 14.68 2.56 -7.94
C MET A 32 15.26 1.65 -9.03
N ALA A 33 14.40 0.88 -9.71
CA ALA A 33 14.84 0.02 -10.81
C ALA A 33 15.36 0.82 -12.01
N CYS A 34 14.80 2.01 -12.29
CA CYS A 34 15.30 2.89 -13.32
C CYS A 34 16.62 3.59 -12.93
N GLU A 35 16.71 4.11 -11.72
CA GLU A 35 17.85 4.90 -11.26
C GLU A 35 19.08 4.06 -10.94
N SER A 36 18.86 2.85 -10.43
CA SER A 36 19.92 1.93 -9.97
C SER A 36 19.99 0.66 -10.82
N GLU A 37 19.73 0.78 -12.11
CA GLU A 37 19.74 -0.35 -13.06
C GLU A 37 21.03 -1.14 -13.02
N LYS A 38 22.19 -0.46 -13.00
CA LYS A 38 23.50 -1.10 -13.03
C LYS A 38 23.76 -1.95 -11.79
N GLU A 39 23.33 -1.46 -10.63
CA GLU A 39 23.42 -2.17 -9.36
C GLU A 39 22.55 -3.42 -9.38
N LEU A 40 21.31 -3.29 -9.84
CA LEU A 40 20.37 -4.42 -9.94
C LEU A 40 20.86 -5.48 -10.93
N LEU A 41 21.44 -5.10 -12.06
CA LEU A 41 22.02 -6.01 -13.04
C LEU A 41 23.21 -6.82 -12.50
N SER A 42 23.81 -6.40 -11.39
CA SER A 42 24.86 -7.20 -10.73
C SER A 42 24.29 -8.45 -10.05
N ARG A 43 22.99 -8.48 -9.73
CA ARG A 43 22.32 -9.59 -9.01
C ARG A 43 21.19 -10.24 -9.81
N TYR A 44 20.48 -9.46 -10.63
CA TYR A 44 19.29 -9.91 -11.35
C TYR A 44 19.50 -9.92 -12.87
N PRO A 45 18.84 -10.81 -13.59
CA PRO A 45 18.91 -10.83 -15.05
C PRO A 45 18.21 -9.60 -15.66
N ALA A 46 18.65 -9.20 -16.85
CA ALA A 46 18.16 -7.99 -17.52
C ALA A 46 16.63 -7.96 -17.70
N PHE A 47 16.01 -9.09 -18.05
CA PHE A 47 14.55 -9.15 -18.23
C PHE A 47 13.81 -8.80 -16.93
N PHE A 48 14.32 -9.25 -15.77
CA PHE A 48 13.73 -8.95 -14.47
C PHE A 48 13.80 -7.46 -14.16
N VAL A 49 14.94 -6.81 -14.43
CA VAL A 49 15.12 -5.39 -14.21
C VAL A 49 14.21 -4.56 -15.11
N GLU A 50 14.04 -4.97 -16.38
CA GLU A 50 13.10 -4.31 -17.30
C GLU A 50 11.64 -4.45 -16.83
N GLU A 51 11.24 -5.62 -16.34
CA GLU A 51 9.89 -5.80 -15.76
C GLU A 51 9.70 -4.96 -14.50
N ALA A 52 10.73 -4.83 -13.66
CA ALA A 52 10.69 -3.99 -12.46
C ALA A 52 10.49 -2.49 -12.82
N LYS A 53 11.15 -1.99 -13.87
CA LYS A 53 10.95 -0.62 -14.37
C LYS A 53 9.52 -0.37 -14.87
N CYS A 54 8.85 -1.41 -15.36
CA CYS A 54 7.50 -1.32 -15.89
C CYS A 54 6.39 -1.44 -14.84
N LEU A 55 6.70 -1.61 -13.56
CA LEU A 55 5.72 -1.75 -12.47
C LEU A 55 4.74 -0.56 -12.37
N PHE A 56 5.13 0.60 -12.87
CA PHE A 56 4.30 1.81 -12.85
C PHE A 56 3.09 1.75 -13.80
N ASN A 57 3.12 0.90 -14.84
CA ASN A 57 2.17 0.92 -15.95
C ASN A 57 0.85 0.16 -15.70
N ASP A 58 0.59 -0.34 -14.49
CA ASP A 58 -0.55 -1.18 -14.19
C ASP A 58 -1.81 -0.37 -13.82
N GLY A 59 -2.69 -0.17 -14.80
CA GLY A 59 -4.12 0.05 -14.61
C GLY A 59 -4.62 1.48 -14.34
N SER A 60 -5.88 1.72 -14.70
CA SER A 60 -6.62 2.96 -14.46
C SER A 60 -7.29 2.97 -13.08
N MET A 61 -6.81 3.83 -12.18
CA MET A 61 -7.40 4.03 -10.84
C MET A 61 -8.86 4.49 -10.87
N GLY A 62 -9.22 5.30 -11.86
CA GLY A 62 -10.58 5.83 -11.98
C GLY A 62 -11.62 4.73 -12.21
N GLU A 63 -11.28 3.77 -13.06
CA GLU A 63 -12.15 2.60 -13.33
C GLU A 63 -12.26 1.69 -12.11
N ALA A 64 -11.14 1.43 -11.42
CA ALA A 64 -11.12 0.65 -10.19
C ALA A 64 -12.00 1.28 -9.10
N ALA A 65 -11.87 2.59 -8.87
CA ALA A 65 -12.68 3.32 -7.89
C ALA A 65 -14.17 3.32 -8.25
N ALA A 66 -14.51 3.48 -9.53
CA ALA A 66 -15.89 3.47 -10.00
C ALA A 66 -16.54 2.08 -9.83
N LEU A 67 -15.81 1.01 -10.16
CA LEU A 67 -16.25 -0.36 -9.99
C LEU A 67 -16.41 -0.71 -8.49
N ALA A 68 -15.45 -0.34 -7.66
CA ALA A 68 -15.49 -0.55 -6.23
C ALA A 68 -16.74 0.08 -5.59
N ARG A 69 -17.06 1.32 -5.94
CA ARG A 69 -18.28 1.99 -5.44
C ARG A 69 -19.55 1.28 -5.84
N LYS A 70 -19.66 0.76 -7.07
CA LYS A 70 -20.80 -0.06 -7.53
C LYS A 70 -20.91 -1.36 -6.73
N SER A 71 -19.81 -1.85 -6.20
CA SER A 71 -19.75 -3.10 -5.41
C SER A 71 -19.97 -2.88 -3.89
N GLY A 72 -20.32 -1.65 -3.46
CA GLY A 72 -20.66 -1.33 -2.08
C GLY A 72 -19.50 -0.83 -1.23
N VAL A 73 -18.41 -0.40 -1.86
CA VAL A 73 -17.31 0.29 -1.16
C VAL A 73 -17.76 1.69 -0.76
N ILE A 74 -17.58 2.04 0.52
CA ILE A 74 -17.99 3.31 1.11
C ILE A 74 -16.83 4.29 1.30
N TYR A 75 -15.59 3.79 1.37
CA TYR A 75 -14.37 4.57 1.54
C TYR A 75 -13.36 4.16 0.48
N VAL A 76 -12.74 5.15 -0.17
CA VAL A 76 -11.68 4.97 -1.17
C VAL A 76 -10.60 6.00 -0.94
N HIS A 77 -9.37 5.55 -0.78
CA HIS A 77 -8.18 6.37 -0.58
C HIS A 77 -7.06 5.92 -1.54
N ASP A 78 -6.41 6.88 -2.17
CA ASP A 78 -5.24 6.64 -3.03
C ASP A 78 -3.98 6.52 -2.17
N VAL A 79 -3.29 5.40 -2.26
CA VAL A 79 -2.09 5.12 -1.46
C VAL A 79 -0.88 5.79 -2.09
N ARG A 80 -0.44 6.90 -1.49
CA ARG A 80 0.68 7.72 -1.98
C ARG A 80 1.84 7.75 -0.98
N GLU A 81 2.17 8.93 -0.48
CA GLU A 81 3.30 9.17 0.43
C GLU A 81 3.18 8.34 1.71
N GLY A 82 4.30 7.75 2.14
CA GLY A 82 4.35 6.86 3.29
C GLY A 82 3.73 5.48 3.08
N GLY A 83 3.27 5.18 1.85
CA GLY A 83 2.78 3.88 1.43
C GLY A 83 1.50 3.42 2.12
N ILE A 84 1.29 2.10 2.08
CA ILE A 84 0.05 1.51 2.65
C ILE A 84 -0.03 1.68 4.17
N PHE A 85 1.10 1.73 4.88
CA PHE A 85 1.09 1.92 6.32
C PHE A 85 0.58 3.32 6.71
N ALA A 86 0.98 4.35 5.98
CA ALA A 86 0.44 5.70 6.19
C ALA A 86 -1.06 5.75 5.87
N GLY A 87 -1.50 5.18 4.75
CA GLY A 87 -2.91 5.12 4.39
C GLY A 87 -3.78 4.39 5.42
N LEU A 88 -3.29 3.28 5.98
CA LEU A 88 -3.97 2.55 7.05
C LEU A 88 -4.06 3.35 8.36
N TRP A 89 -2.99 4.06 8.71
CA TRP A 89 -3.00 4.96 9.87
C TRP A 89 -4.01 6.08 9.70
N GLU A 90 -4.01 6.73 8.54
CA GLU A 90 -4.93 7.84 8.21
C GLU A 90 -6.38 7.38 8.18
N LEU A 91 -6.66 6.21 7.61
CA LEU A 91 -7.98 5.59 7.64
C LEU A 91 -8.46 5.44 9.09
N ALA A 92 -7.68 4.76 9.92
CA ALA A 92 -8.04 4.50 11.32
C ALA A 92 -8.23 5.79 12.13
N ALA A 93 -7.34 6.76 11.93
CA ALA A 93 -7.40 8.06 12.62
C ALA A 93 -8.61 8.88 12.19
N SER A 94 -8.91 8.94 10.88
CA SER A 94 -10.04 9.71 10.34
C SER A 94 -11.40 9.08 10.64
N ALA A 95 -11.47 7.75 10.69
CA ALA A 95 -12.69 7.03 11.04
C ALA A 95 -12.91 6.91 12.57
N GLY A 96 -11.89 7.15 13.38
CA GLY A 96 -11.96 6.95 14.83
C GLY A 96 -12.13 5.49 15.22
N THR A 97 -11.59 4.56 14.42
CA THR A 97 -11.67 3.11 14.64
C THR A 97 -10.26 2.53 14.81
N GLY A 98 -10.17 1.34 15.39
CA GLY A 98 -8.99 0.51 15.25
C GLY A 98 -8.99 -0.27 13.95
N ILE A 99 -7.88 -0.94 13.68
CA ILE A 99 -7.70 -1.84 12.53
C ILE A 99 -6.94 -3.09 12.94
N ASP A 100 -7.26 -4.21 12.30
CA ASP A 100 -6.55 -5.49 12.42
C ASP A 100 -6.22 -5.99 11.02
N ILE A 101 -4.95 -5.96 10.64
CA ILE A 101 -4.46 -6.19 9.28
C ILE A 101 -3.62 -7.45 9.22
N ALA A 102 -3.93 -8.34 8.28
CA ALA A 102 -3.11 -9.49 7.94
C ALA A 102 -2.08 -9.08 6.86
N LEU A 103 -0.82 -8.88 7.26
CA LEU A 103 0.25 -8.38 6.38
C LEU A 103 0.42 -9.24 5.12
N LYS A 104 0.28 -10.55 5.25
CA LYS A 104 0.40 -11.51 4.15
C LYS A 104 -0.65 -11.36 3.06
N ASN A 105 -1.79 -10.74 3.39
CA ASN A 105 -2.88 -10.55 2.43
C ASN A 105 -2.68 -9.28 1.59
N ILE A 106 -1.72 -8.42 1.93
CA ILE A 106 -1.46 -7.19 1.16
C ILE A 106 -0.85 -7.58 -0.19
N PRO A 107 -1.50 -7.24 -1.32
CA PRO A 107 -0.97 -7.57 -2.64
C PRO A 107 0.34 -6.84 -2.91
N ILE A 108 1.39 -7.59 -3.21
CA ILE A 108 2.70 -7.07 -3.56
C ILE A 108 3.32 -7.93 -4.67
N ARG A 109 4.01 -7.32 -5.62
CA ARG A 109 4.69 -8.05 -6.68
C ARG A 109 6.07 -8.53 -6.26
N GLN A 110 6.49 -9.68 -6.79
CA GLN A 110 7.83 -10.23 -6.53
C GLN A 110 8.92 -9.23 -6.88
N HIS A 111 8.79 -8.51 -8.01
CA HIS A 111 9.75 -7.48 -8.41
C HIS A 111 9.90 -6.37 -7.36
N THR A 112 8.79 -5.93 -6.77
CA THR A 112 8.82 -4.94 -5.67
C THR A 112 9.59 -5.50 -4.47
N ILE A 113 9.31 -6.75 -4.08
CA ILE A 113 9.99 -7.40 -2.94
C ILE A 113 11.49 -7.46 -3.18
N GLU A 114 11.91 -7.97 -4.35
CA GLU A 114 13.33 -8.15 -4.69
C GLU A 114 14.10 -6.81 -4.76
N VAL A 115 13.49 -5.78 -5.37
CA VAL A 115 14.09 -4.43 -5.41
C VAL A 115 14.22 -3.89 -4.00
N CYS A 116 13.18 -4.01 -3.18
CA CYS A 116 13.22 -3.54 -1.78
C CYS A 116 14.24 -4.30 -0.94
N GLU A 117 14.35 -5.63 -1.10
CA GLU A 117 15.39 -6.40 -0.42
C GLU A 117 16.80 -5.95 -0.81
N PHE A 118 17.03 -5.70 -2.10
CA PHE A 118 18.33 -5.27 -2.59
C PHE A 118 18.78 -3.96 -1.95
N PHE A 119 17.87 -2.99 -1.84
CA PHE A 119 18.15 -1.65 -1.28
C PHE A 119 17.81 -1.53 0.21
N ARG A 120 17.34 -2.60 0.87
CA ARG A 120 16.92 -2.63 2.28
C ARG A 120 15.81 -1.62 2.60
N LEU A 121 14.84 -1.50 1.69
CA LEU A 121 13.66 -0.65 1.81
C LEU A 121 12.47 -1.46 2.35
N ASN A 122 11.58 -0.78 3.08
CA ASN A 122 10.31 -1.38 3.48
C ASN A 122 9.24 -1.16 2.40
N PRO A 123 8.79 -2.20 1.66
CA PRO A 123 7.86 -2.04 0.56
C PRO A 123 6.49 -1.47 0.97
N TYR A 124 6.10 -1.64 2.24
CA TYR A 124 4.83 -1.14 2.77
C TYR A 124 4.84 0.36 3.08
N MET A 125 6.02 0.98 3.10
CA MET A 125 6.22 2.41 3.33
C MET A 125 6.56 3.18 2.05
N LEU A 126 6.65 2.49 0.91
CA LEU A 126 6.93 3.08 -0.40
C LEU A 126 5.65 3.57 -1.09
N ARG A 127 5.77 4.63 -1.89
CA ARG A 127 4.67 5.13 -2.70
C ARG A 127 4.13 4.05 -3.62
N SER A 128 2.82 4.01 -3.69
CA SER A 128 2.08 2.94 -4.36
C SER A 128 1.07 3.51 -5.36
N GLY A 129 1.47 4.52 -6.13
CA GLY A 129 0.59 5.18 -7.11
C GLY A 129 -0.18 4.16 -7.96
N GLY A 130 -1.50 4.32 -8.03
CA GLY A 130 -2.39 3.35 -8.66
C GLY A 130 -2.81 2.19 -7.75
N THR A 131 -2.63 2.31 -6.45
CA THR A 131 -3.16 1.39 -5.44
C THR A 131 -4.20 2.10 -4.61
N LEU A 132 -5.35 1.47 -4.40
CA LEU A 132 -6.46 2.00 -3.62
C LEU A 132 -6.62 1.21 -2.32
N LEU A 133 -6.71 1.95 -1.21
CA LEU A 133 -7.18 1.45 0.07
C LEU A 133 -8.68 1.72 0.19
N MET A 134 -9.46 0.71 0.54
CA MET A 134 -10.92 0.78 0.50
C MET A 134 -11.54 0.10 1.71
N VAL A 135 -12.78 0.50 2.06
CA VAL A 135 -13.58 -0.12 3.12
C VAL A 135 -14.97 -0.45 2.62
N SER A 136 -15.45 -1.65 2.96
CA SER A 136 -16.79 -2.15 2.63
C SER A 136 -17.32 -3.05 3.73
N ALA A 137 -18.65 -3.10 3.87
CA ALA A 137 -19.30 -4.10 4.71
C ALA A 137 -19.22 -5.52 4.11
N ASN A 138 -18.91 -5.65 2.81
CA ASN A 138 -18.70 -6.93 2.12
C ASN A 138 -17.48 -6.79 1.19
N GLY A 139 -16.30 -6.90 1.77
CA GLY A 139 -15.04 -6.73 1.07
C GLY A 139 -14.75 -7.82 0.05
N GLU A 140 -15.14 -9.05 0.33
CA GLU A 140 -14.95 -10.19 -0.58
C GLU A 140 -15.68 -9.97 -1.92
N ARG A 141 -16.92 -9.45 -1.87
CA ARG A 141 -17.66 -9.12 -3.09
C ARG A 141 -16.97 -8.02 -3.90
N ALA A 142 -16.47 -6.99 -3.22
CA ALA A 142 -15.78 -5.88 -3.89
C ALA A 142 -14.45 -6.34 -4.49
N ALA A 143 -13.68 -7.13 -3.76
CA ALA A 143 -12.40 -7.69 -4.23
C ALA A 143 -12.63 -8.63 -5.44
N ALA A 144 -13.64 -9.52 -5.37
CA ALA A 144 -13.98 -10.41 -6.48
C ALA A 144 -14.34 -9.64 -7.77
N ALA A 145 -15.18 -8.60 -7.66
CA ALA A 145 -15.56 -7.77 -8.81
C ALA A 145 -14.36 -7.05 -9.45
N LEU A 146 -13.40 -6.60 -8.64
CA LEU A 146 -12.17 -5.99 -9.13
C LEU A 146 -11.25 -7.03 -9.80
N CYS A 147 -11.10 -8.21 -9.20
CA CYS A 147 -10.31 -9.30 -9.78
C CYS A 147 -10.91 -9.78 -11.13
N GLU A 148 -12.23 -9.88 -11.25
CA GLU A 148 -12.92 -10.20 -12.51
C GLU A 148 -12.65 -9.16 -13.61
N ALA A 149 -12.44 -7.91 -13.23
CA ALA A 149 -12.04 -6.83 -14.13
C ALA A 149 -10.51 -6.77 -14.41
N GLY A 150 -9.74 -7.76 -13.91
CA GLY A 150 -8.29 -7.84 -14.11
C GLY A 150 -7.49 -6.95 -13.15
N ILE A 151 -8.11 -6.38 -12.11
CA ILE A 151 -7.46 -5.54 -11.11
C ILE A 151 -7.17 -6.40 -9.88
N PRO A 152 -5.91 -6.65 -9.52
CA PRO A 152 -5.58 -7.39 -8.30
C PRO A 152 -6.20 -6.71 -7.08
N ALA A 153 -6.98 -7.45 -6.30
CA ALA A 153 -7.59 -6.92 -5.09
C ALA A 153 -7.72 -8.01 -4.02
N ALA A 154 -7.55 -7.64 -2.77
CA ALA A 154 -7.68 -8.55 -1.64
C ALA A 154 -8.24 -7.86 -0.41
N VAL A 155 -8.99 -8.61 0.41
CA VAL A 155 -9.32 -8.22 1.78
C VAL A 155 -8.07 -8.44 2.62
N ILE A 156 -7.57 -7.35 3.23
CA ILE A 156 -6.33 -7.36 3.99
C ILE A 156 -6.55 -7.34 5.50
N GLY A 157 -7.77 -7.09 5.96
CA GLY A 157 -8.11 -7.00 7.37
C GLY A 157 -9.47 -6.38 7.61
N ARG A 158 -9.68 -5.90 8.84
CA ARG A 158 -10.94 -5.31 9.29
C ARG A 158 -10.74 -4.08 10.17
N THR A 159 -11.74 -3.23 10.20
CA THR A 159 -11.89 -2.20 11.21
C THR A 159 -12.37 -2.81 12.52
N THR A 160 -11.95 -2.23 13.66
CA THR A 160 -12.30 -2.73 15.00
C THR A 160 -12.95 -1.65 15.85
N GLY A 161 -13.65 -2.06 16.92
CA GLY A 161 -14.34 -1.14 17.83
C GLY A 161 -13.44 -0.47 18.88
N ASN A 162 -12.14 -0.82 18.90
CA ASN A 162 -11.12 -0.17 19.75
C ASN A 162 -10.31 0.85 18.95
N ASN A 163 -9.24 1.39 19.51
CA ASN A 163 -8.34 2.32 18.84
C ASN A 163 -6.99 1.68 18.43
N ASP A 164 -6.86 0.36 18.58
CA ASP A 164 -5.61 -0.34 18.29
C ASP A 164 -5.41 -0.45 16.78
N LYS A 165 -4.20 -0.21 16.32
CA LYS A 165 -3.80 -0.36 14.93
C LYS A 165 -2.84 -1.53 14.84
N ILE A 166 -3.38 -2.72 14.58
CA ILE A 166 -2.67 -3.99 14.66
C ILE A 166 -2.31 -4.49 13.26
N ILE A 167 -1.08 -4.97 13.13
CA ILE A 167 -0.58 -5.71 11.96
C ILE A 167 -0.17 -7.09 12.44
N ARG A 168 -0.69 -8.12 11.76
CA ARG A 168 -0.37 -9.53 12.02
C ARG A 168 0.47 -10.11 10.90
N TYR A 169 1.52 -10.79 11.30
CA TYR A 169 2.33 -11.61 10.40
C TYR A 169 2.59 -12.95 11.08
N ASP A 170 1.92 -14.02 10.62
CA ASP A 170 1.85 -15.30 11.32
C ASP A 170 1.40 -15.14 12.78
N ASP A 171 2.21 -15.63 13.72
CA ASP A 171 1.96 -15.52 15.17
C ASP A 171 2.42 -14.18 15.76
N GLU A 172 3.09 -13.35 14.96
CA GLU A 172 3.56 -12.04 15.41
C GLU A 172 2.45 -10.99 15.29
N VAL A 173 2.29 -10.21 16.36
CA VAL A 173 1.39 -9.07 16.44
C VAL A 173 2.22 -7.82 16.71
N ARG A 174 2.09 -6.83 15.85
CA ARG A 174 2.77 -5.53 15.98
C ARG A 174 1.76 -4.40 15.91
N TYR A 175 2.06 -3.31 16.59
CA TYR A 175 1.30 -2.07 16.43
C TYR A 175 1.87 -1.28 15.25
N LEU A 176 0.96 -0.77 14.41
CA LEU A 176 1.32 0.18 13.37
C LEU A 176 1.79 1.48 14.03
N GLU A 177 2.94 1.97 13.63
CA GLU A 177 3.47 3.24 14.10
C GLU A 177 2.88 4.40 13.30
N PRO A 178 2.82 5.62 13.89
CA PRO A 178 2.47 6.83 13.14
C PRO A 178 3.34 6.98 11.88
N PRO A 179 2.78 7.55 10.79
CA PRO A 179 3.54 7.81 9.58
C PRO A 179 4.83 8.59 9.88
N LYS A 180 5.93 8.09 9.36
CA LYS A 180 7.24 8.75 9.37
C LYS A 180 7.47 9.39 7.99
N GLU A 181 8.62 10.04 7.85
CA GLU A 181 9.08 10.53 6.56
C GLU A 181 9.13 9.39 5.53
N ASP A 182 8.85 9.71 4.27
CA ASP A 182 8.88 8.77 3.15
C ASP A 182 10.18 7.95 3.11
N GLU A 183 10.04 6.63 2.98
CA GLU A 183 11.15 5.66 3.05
C GLU A 183 12.21 5.92 1.99
N LEU A 184 11.79 6.28 0.77
CA LEU A 184 12.71 6.57 -0.31
C LEU A 184 13.48 7.87 -0.07
N LEU A 185 12.84 8.89 0.50
CA LEU A 185 13.52 10.12 0.90
C LEU A 185 14.56 9.87 1.99
N GLN A 186 14.26 9.02 2.97
CA GLN A 186 15.20 8.61 3.99
C GLN A 186 16.40 7.89 3.38
N TYR A 187 16.16 6.97 2.44
CA TYR A 187 17.21 6.27 1.71
C TYR A 187 18.13 7.25 0.99
N TYR A 188 17.60 8.21 0.22
CA TYR A 188 18.43 9.20 -0.47
C TYR A 188 19.21 10.11 0.49
N LYS A 189 18.66 10.47 1.62
CA LYS A 189 19.39 11.20 2.66
C LYS A 189 20.56 10.39 3.20
N CYS A 190 20.38 9.10 3.44
CA CYS A 190 21.44 8.21 3.92
C CYS A 190 22.58 8.05 2.92
N ILE A 191 22.30 7.90 1.62
CA ILE A 191 23.34 7.71 0.61
C ILE A 191 24.03 9.02 0.20
N ASN A 192 23.30 10.16 0.22
CA ASN A 192 23.84 11.47 -0.13
C ASN A 192 24.40 12.23 1.08
N GLY A 193 24.01 11.84 2.27
CA GLY A 193 24.41 12.45 3.54
C GLY A 193 25.51 11.71 4.28
N GLY A 194 26.38 11.00 3.58
CA GLY A 194 27.52 10.31 4.18
C GLY A 194 28.47 11.28 4.88
N ASP A 195 28.01 11.85 6.00
CA ASP A 195 28.77 12.49 7.07
C ASP A 195 27.81 13.23 8.01
N TYR A 196 27.09 12.50 8.84
CA TYR A 196 26.65 13.03 10.14
C TYR A 196 26.85 11.91 11.17
N ALA A 197 28.09 11.92 11.73
CA ALA A 197 28.43 11.24 12.97
C ALA A 197 27.64 11.80 14.15
#